data_dbba30aa6b92f92b0dbccae09a03ba24
#
_entry.id   dbba30aa6b92f92b0dbccae09a03ba24
#
_cell.length_a   1.000
_cell.length_b   1.000
_cell.length_c   1.000
_cell.angle_alpha   90.00
_cell.angle_beta   90.00
_cell.angle_gamma   90.00
#
_symmetry.space_group_name_H-M   'P 1'
#
loop_
_entity.id
_entity.type
_entity.pdbx_description
1 polymer ?
#
loop_
_entity_poly.entity_id
_entity_poly.type
_entity_poly.pdbx_seq_one_letter_code
_entity_poly.pdbx_strand_id
1 'polypeptide(L)'
;MVTVPTFEIINAVNRKYGEKTWFGYSLWDVNGSITHKFSEDNVLRLNLYNGQDRMKLSNKSLPTDDDPSTDISSVKVNWGNSLASLDWNWRFDDKMSMRSMLYYTRYNGKMAYGYEDRSNDTKVFSGDKEESGNISRVQDIGLKTDFWWMPAEKHLVRFGASVQPHFYRAERYAEYSRYVDGNETPDSTASNGAKYYGTEFSSYIEDEMKLTGWMSLNAGLRYSAYQTGRKVYHSLEPRAALTFSVHPSVDIRASYSEMSQFNHQVSSVYM
;
A
#
# COMPACT_ATOMS: atom_id res chain seq x y z
N MET A 1 3.43 -20.30 -11.95
CA MET A 1 4.56 -19.48 -12.38
C MET A 1 4.31 -19.10 -13.82
N VAL A 2 4.09 -17.84 -14.12
CA VAL A 2 3.84 -17.36 -15.49
C VAL A 2 5.17 -16.90 -16.06
N THR A 3 5.66 -17.57 -17.12
CA THR A 3 6.79 -17.09 -17.93
C THR A 3 6.25 -16.21 -19.04
N VAL A 4 6.79 -15.00 -19.16
CA VAL A 4 6.38 -14.07 -20.22
C VAL A 4 7.18 -14.44 -21.49
N PRO A 5 6.53 -14.69 -22.63
CA PRO A 5 7.20 -15.11 -23.88
C PRO A 5 8.37 -14.22 -24.33
N THR A 6 8.29 -12.93 -23.99
CA THR A 6 9.35 -11.93 -24.28
C THR A 6 10.72 -12.33 -23.68
N PHE A 7 10.73 -13.03 -22.54
CA PHE A 7 11.97 -13.47 -21.90
C PHE A 7 12.62 -14.66 -22.59
N GLU A 8 11.87 -15.47 -23.32
CA GLU A 8 12.48 -16.54 -24.14
C GLU A 8 13.28 -15.98 -25.32
N ILE A 9 12.80 -14.87 -25.91
CA ILE A 9 13.54 -14.16 -26.96
C ILE A 9 14.80 -13.53 -26.38
N ILE A 10 14.72 -12.86 -25.22
CA ILE A 10 15.88 -12.31 -24.52
C ILE A 10 16.88 -13.41 -24.19
N ASN A 11 16.41 -14.55 -23.68
CA ASN A 11 17.27 -15.71 -23.40
C ASN A 11 17.95 -16.30 -24.65
N ALA A 12 17.25 -16.28 -25.79
CA ALA A 12 17.86 -16.76 -27.04
C ALA A 12 18.99 -15.85 -27.53
N VAL A 13 18.84 -14.53 -27.32
CA VAL A 13 19.89 -13.55 -27.61
C VAL A 13 21.05 -13.68 -26.63
N ASN A 14 20.73 -13.73 -25.32
CA ASN A 14 21.72 -13.78 -24.24
C ASN A 14 22.59 -15.04 -24.29
N ARG A 15 22.02 -16.20 -24.68
CA ARG A 15 22.80 -17.45 -24.88
C ARG A 15 23.94 -17.29 -25.90
N LYS A 16 23.74 -16.43 -26.90
CA LYS A 16 24.79 -16.12 -27.88
C LYS A 16 25.99 -15.39 -27.24
N TYR A 17 25.76 -14.71 -26.11
CA TYR A 17 26.77 -13.97 -25.34
C TYR A 17 27.20 -14.67 -24.06
N GLY A 18 26.88 -15.96 -23.88
CA GLY A 18 27.26 -16.71 -22.68
C GLY A 18 26.42 -16.36 -21.44
N GLU A 19 25.21 -15.82 -21.60
CA GLU A 19 24.35 -15.44 -20.51
C GLU A 19 22.96 -16.12 -20.57
N LYS A 20 22.32 -16.27 -19.43
CA LYS A 20 20.95 -16.76 -19.33
C LYS A 20 20.15 -15.91 -18.37
N THR A 21 19.12 -15.24 -18.90
CA THR A 21 18.18 -14.45 -18.11
C THR A 21 16.96 -15.28 -17.71
N TRP A 22 16.55 -15.19 -16.46
CA TRP A 22 15.32 -15.81 -15.96
C TRP A 22 14.44 -14.75 -15.31
N PHE A 23 13.15 -14.80 -15.63
CA PHE A 23 12.12 -13.98 -15.01
C PHE A 23 11.00 -14.85 -14.47
N GLY A 24 10.58 -14.58 -13.26
CA GLY A 24 9.42 -15.21 -12.64
C GLY A 24 8.55 -14.19 -11.93
N TYR A 25 7.26 -14.32 -12.13
CA TYR A 25 6.26 -13.56 -11.42
C TYR A 25 5.17 -14.49 -10.90
N SER A 26 4.75 -14.29 -9.67
CA SER A 26 3.62 -15.00 -9.07
C SER A 26 2.82 -14.06 -8.21
N LEU A 27 1.51 -14.20 -8.26
CA LEU A 27 0.59 -13.46 -7.41
C LEU A 27 -0.47 -14.41 -6.87
N TRP A 28 -1.00 -14.08 -5.72
CA TRP A 28 -2.21 -14.67 -5.18
C TRP A 28 -2.93 -13.67 -4.29
N ASP A 29 -4.24 -13.72 -4.27
CA ASP A 29 -5.05 -13.00 -3.30
C ASP A 29 -6.26 -13.84 -2.86
N VAL A 30 -6.72 -13.53 -1.65
CA VAL A 30 -7.93 -14.09 -1.07
C VAL A 30 -8.70 -12.94 -0.43
N ASN A 31 -9.98 -12.86 -0.71
CA ASN A 31 -10.89 -11.95 -0.06
C ASN A 31 -12.14 -12.67 0.44
N GLY A 32 -12.70 -12.17 1.50
CA GLY A 32 -13.92 -12.73 2.10
C GLY A 32 -14.71 -11.66 2.83
N SER A 33 -16.03 -11.82 2.85
CA SER A 33 -16.93 -10.92 3.55
C SER A 33 -18.03 -11.72 4.24
N ILE A 34 -18.30 -11.35 5.51
CA ILE A 34 -19.41 -11.88 6.30
C ILE A 34 -20.30 -10.70 6.69
N THR A 35 -21.58 -10.79 6.41
CA THR A 35 -22.56 -9.78 6.75
C THR A 35 -23.58 -10.34 7.71
N HIS A 36 -23.78 -9.65 8.82
CA HIS A 36 -24.84 -9.94 9.79
C HIS A 36 -25.84 -8.79 9.85
N LYS A 37 -27.11 -9.08 9.68
CA LYS A 37 -28.19 -8.12 9.79
C LYS A 37 -28.87 -8.31 11.15
N PHE A 38 -28.77 -7.35 12.03
CA PHE A 38 -29.54 -7.32 13.29
C PHE A 38 -31.00 -6.93 12.99
N SER A 39 -31.17 -6.02 12.00
CA SER A 39 -32.44 -5.61 11.41
C SER A 39 -32.20 -5.11 9.98
N GLU A 40 -33.25 -4.68 9.26
CA GLU A 40 -33.11 -4.03 7.94
C GLU A 40 -32.29 -2.71 8.03
N ASP A 41 -32.30 -2.07 9.20
CA ASP A 41 -31.65 -0.79 9.47
C ASP A 41 -30.31 -0.91 10.20
N ASN A 42 -29.93 -2.10 10.62
CA ASN A 42 -28.74 -2.32 11.45
C ASN A 42 -27.94 -3.51 10.92
N VAL A 43 -26.84 -3.21 10.22
CA VAL A 43 -26.04 -4.18 9.49
C VAL A 43 -24.57 -4.05 9.86
N LEU A 44 -23.97 -5.17 10.25
CA LEU A 44 -22.57 -5.31 10.53
C LEU A 44 -21.90 -6.18 9.45
N ARG A 45 -20.77 -5.72 8.89
CA ARG A 45 -20.01 -6.44 7.89
C ARG A 45 -18.54 -6.55 8.28
N LEU A 46 -18.06 -7.78 8.31
CA LEU A 46 -16.62 -8.08 8.39
C LEU A 46 -16.08 -8.31 6.98
N ASN A 47 -15.01 -7.61 6.61
CA ASN A 47 -14.28 -7.85 5.36
C ASN A 47 -12.84 -8.24 5.69
N LEU A 48 -12.33 -9.21 4.96
CA LEU A 48 -10.96 -9.70 5.07
C LEU A 48 -10.34 -9.76 3.67
N TYR A 49 -9.10 -9.32 3.56
CA TYR A 49 -8.30 -9.43 2.35
C TYR A 49 -6.86 -9.77 2.71
N ASN A 50 -6.26 -10.65 1.93
CA ASN A 50 -4.83 -10.90 1.95
C ASN A 50 -4.34 -11.21 0.55
N GLY A 51 -3.25 -10.57 0.11
CA GLY A 51 -2.67 -10.80 -1.20
C GLY A 51 -1.16 -10.60 -1.18
N GLN A 52 -0.47 -11.30 -2.05
CA GLN A 52 0.98 -11.23 -2.20
C GLN A 52 1.40 -11.37 -3.64
N ASP A 53 2.34 -10.53 -4.03
CA ASP A 53 3.05 -10.55 -5.30
C ASP A 53 4.52 -10.86 -5.07
N ARG A 54 5.11 -11.62 -5.98
CA ARG A 54 6.53 -11.95 -5.99
C ARG A 54 7.07 -11.85 -7.40
N MET A 55 8.14 -11.10 -7.57
CA MET A 55 8.87 -10.97 -8.81
C MET A 55 10.33 -11.34 -8.57
N LYS A 56 10.91 -12.11 -9.47
CA LYS A 56 12.35 -12.38 -9.50
C LYS A 56 12.84 -12.23 -10.93
N LEU A 57 13.88 -11.44 -11.10
CA LEU A 57 14.70 -11.36 -12.30
C LEU A 57 16.09 -11.84 -11.93
N SER A 58 16.68 -12.73 -12.69
CA SER A 58 18.08 -13.12 -12.50
C SER A 58 18.79 -13.31 -13.82
N ASN A 59 20.04 -12.91 -13.84
CA ASN A 59 20.97 -13.14 -14.94
C ASN A 59 22.07 -14.07 -14.46
N LYS A 60 22.41 -15.06 -15.27
CA LYS A 60 23.44 -16.05 -14.99
C LYS A 60 24.44 -16.03 -16.14
N SER A 61 25.73 -15.80 -15.85
CA SER A 61 26.83 -16.09 -16.78
C SER A 61 26.97 -17.61 -16.96
N LEU A 62 27.27 -18.03 -18.13
CA LEU A 62 27.57 -19.46 -18.41
C LEU A 62 29.09 -19.66 -18.38
N PRO A 63 29.57 -20.79 -17.87
CA PRO A 63 30.98 -21.13 -17.87
C PRO A 63 31.53 -21.11 -19.31
N THR A 64 32.75 -20.68 -19.46
CA THR A 64 33.55 -20.75 -20.72
C THR A 64 34.79 -21.61 -20.46
N ASP A 65 35.52 -21.90 -21.56
CA ASP A 65 36.80 -22.68 -21.44
C ASP A 65 37.85 -21.88 -20.67
N ASP A 66 37.81 -20.55 -20.73
CA ASP A 66 38.75 -19.64 -20.07
C ASP A 66 38.33 -19.27 -18.64
N ASP A 67 37.00 -19.35 -18.34
CA ASP A 67 36.46 -19.06 -17.05
C ASP A 67 35.38 -20.09 -16.67
N PRO A 68 35.72 -21.08 -15.82
CA PRO A 68 34.78 -22.10 -15.39
C PRO A 68 33.80 -21.63 -14.29
N SER A 69 33.91 -20.37 -13.85
CA SER A 69 33.01 -19.83 -12.83
C SER A 69 31.62 -19.50 -13.38
N THR A 70 30.69 -19.31 -12.51
CA THR A 70 29.31 -18.91 -12.82
C THR A 70 28.87 -17.82 -11.88
N ASP A 71 28.61 -16.64 -12.44
CA ASP A 71 28.03 -15.52 -11.70
C ASP A 71 26.53 -15.47 -11.87
N ILE A 72 25.83 -15.23 -10.76
CA ILE A 72 24.39 -15.06 -10.76
C ILE A 72 24.05 -13.74 -10.09
N SER A 73 23.53 -12.79 -10.85
CA SER A 73 22.91 -11.59 -10.31
C SER A 73 21.40 -11.74 -10.25
N SER A 74 20.76 -11.19 -9.23
CA SER A 74 19.30 -11.28 -9.12
C SER A 74 18.69 -10.04 -8.45
N VAL A 75 17.49 -9.71 -8.89
CA VAL A 75 16.59 -8.75 -8.25
C VAL A 75 15.33 -9.51 -7.84
N LYS A 76 14.97 -9.40 -6.57
CA LYS A 76 13.76 -9.99 -6.00
C LYS A 76 12.91 -8.87 -5.43
N VAL A 77 11.66 -8.80 -5.83
CA VAL A 77 10.68 -7.84 -5.27
C VAL A 77 9.48 -8.63 -4.80
N ASN A 78 9.19 -8.51 -3.51
CA ASN A 78 8.03 -9.13 -2.89
C ASN A 78 7.23 -8.04 -2.21
N TRP A 79 5.93 -7.99 -2.46
CA TRP A 79 5.04 -7.08 -1.74
C TRP A 79 3.70 -7.75 -1.48
N GLY A 80 3.05 -7.31 -0.43
CA GLY A 80 1.76 -7.86 -0.07
C GLY A 80 0.98 -6.96 0.86
N ASN A 81 -0.32 -7.11 0.81
CA ASN A 81 -1.27 -6.35 1.59
C ASN A 81 -2.18 -7.30 2.39
N SER A 82 -2.48 -6.90 3.62
CA SER A 82 -3.52 -7.52 4.43
C SER A 82 -4.48 -6.42 4.90
N LEU A 83 -5.76 -6.73 4.91
CA LEU A 83 -6.81 -5.84 5.40
C LEU A 83 -7.83 -6.66 6.18
N ALA A 84 -8.24 -6.10 7.32
CA ALA A 84 -9.44 -6.52 8.03
C ALA A 84 -10.27 -5.27 8.35
N SER A 85 -11.56 -5.26 8.06
CA SER A 85 -12.45 -4.18 8.46
C SER A 85 -13.75 -4.68 9.02
N LEU A 86 -14.25 -3.97 10.00
CA LEU A 86 -15.57 -4.14 10.59
C LEU A 86 -16.37 -2.88 10.30
N ASP A 87 -17.32 -2.99 9.38
CA ASP A 87 -18.20 -1.93 8.94
C ASP A 87 -19.56 -2.07 9.59
N TRP A 88 -19.96 -1.07 10.37
CA TRP A 88 -21.24 -1.01 11.01
C TRP A 88 -22.08 0.12 10.44
N ASN A 89 -23.18 -0.24 9.77
CA ASN A 89 -24.13 0.68 9.19
C ASN A 89 -25.42 0.61 10.01
N TRP A 90 -25.86 1.76 10.53
CA TRP A 90 -27.07 1.84 11.32
C TRP A 90 -27.89 3.06 10.90
N ARG A 91 -29.11 2.82 10.48
CA ARG A 91 -30.13 3.84 10.26
C ARG A 91 -30.99 3.92 11.53
N PHE A 92 -30.87 5.02 12.27
CA PHE A 92 -31.58 5.24 13.51
C PHE A 92 -33.06 5.50 13.26
N ASP A 93 -33.33 6.32 12.23
CA ASP A 93 -34.65 6.67 11.73
C ASP A 93 -34.58 7.15 10.26
N ASP A 94 -35.67 7.69 9.74
CA ASP A 94 -35.73 8.19 8.35
C ASP A 94 -34.87 9.45 8.09
N LYS A 95 -34.39 10.11 9.15
CA LYS A 95 -33.61 11.34 9.08
C LYS A 95 -32.14 11.17 9.46
N MET A 96 -31.79 10.11 10.18
CA MET A 96 -30.44 9.96 10.71
C MET A 96 -29.89 8.54 10.52
N SER A 97 -28.69 8.48 9.96
CA SER A 97 -27.92 7.24 9.81
C SER A 97 -26.47 7.44 10.17
N MET A 98 -25.81 6.34 10.51
CA MET A 98 -24.40 6.28 10.87
C MET A 98 -23.70 5.16 10.09
N ARG A 99 -22.46 5.40 9.73
CA ARG A 99 -21.51 4.34 9.36
C ARG A 99 -20.26 4.46 10.22
N SER A 100 -19.92 3.41 10.94
CA SER A 100 -18.69 3.32 11.69
C SER A 100 -17.84 2.19 11.13
N MET A 101 -16.54 2.45 10.91
CA MET A 101 -15.60 1.48 10.38
C MET A 101 -14.37 1.42 11.26
N LEU A 102 -14.11 0.25 11.84
CA LEU A 102 -12.84 -0.11 12.43
C LEU A 102 -12.06 -0.93 11.42
N TYR A 103 -10.80 -0.59 11.16
CA TYR A 103 -9.99 -1.32 10.19
C TYR A 103 -8.54 -1.45 10.63
N TYR A 104 -7.93 -2.50 10.12
CA TYR A 104 -6.50 -2.75 10.17
C TYR A 104 -5.99 -2.97 8.75
N THR A 105 -4.90 -2.32 8.40
CA THR A 105 -4.18 -2.57 7.15
C THR A 105 -2.71 -2.84 7.42
N ARG A 106 -2.12 -3.68 6.59
CA ARG A 106 -0.69 -3.96 6.62
C ARG A 106 -0.16 -4.11 5.21
N TYR A 107 0.82 -3.30 4.89
CA TYR A 107 1.67 -3.44 3.72
C TYR A 107 3.03 -3.99 4.14
N ASN A 108 3.57 -4.95 3.39
CA ASN A 108 4.96 -5.40 3.49
C ASN A 108 5.56 -5.38 2.09
N GLY A 109 6.71 -4.72 1.95
CA GLY A 109 7.51 -4.74 0.75
C GLY A 109 8.94 -5.17 1.09
N LYS A 110 9.52 -6.04 0.28
CA LYS A 110 10.94 -6.40 0.32
C LYS A 110 11.49 -6.32 -1.10
N MET A 111 12.56 -5.56 -1.27
CA MET A 111 13.36 -5.52 -2.49
C MET A 111 14.77 -5.97 -2.13
N ALA A 112 15.27 -6.95 -2.85
CA ALA A 112 16.58 -7.53 -2.61
C ALA A 112 17.37 -7.64 -3.91
N TYR A 113 18.64 -7.34 -3.82
CA TYR A 113 19.66 -7.57 -4.83
C TYR A 113 20.55 -8.71 -4.34
N GLY A 114 20.71 -9.73 -5.15
CA GLY A 114 21.56 -10.87 -4.83
C GLY A 114 22.65 -11.02 -5.88
N TYR A 115 23.85 -11.30 -5.41
CA TYR A 115 24.98 -11.74 -6.22
C TYR A 115 25.51 -13.05 -5.67
N GLU A 116 25.86 -13.97 -6.55
CA GLU A 116 26.39 -15.30 -6.19
C GLU A 116 27.43 -15.68 -7.22
N ASP A 117 28.66 -15.89 -6.75
CA ASP A 117 29.75 -16.45 -7.53
C ASP A 117 29.91 -17.94 -7.19
N ARG A 118 29.98 -18.81 -8.19
CA ARG A 118 30.11 -20.25 -8.07
C ARG A 118 31.33 -20.75 -8.78
N SER A 119 32.26 -21.35 -8.06
CA SER A 119 33.29 -22.16 -8.65
C SER A 119 32.72 -23.50 -9.13
N ASN A 120 32.96 -23.84 -10.38
CA ASN A 120 32.50 -25.09 -11.02
C ASN A 120 33.56 -26.21 -11.03
N ASP A 121 34.72 -25.99 -10.41
CA ASP A 121 35.82 -26.97 -10.36
C ASP A 121 35.50 -28.23 -9.53
N THR A 122 34.44 -28.14 -8.70
CA THR A 122 34.00 -29.24 -7.85
C THR A 122 32.53 -29.57 -8.12
N LYS A 123 32.15 -30.84 -7.86
CA LYS A 123 30.75 -31.28 -7.91
C LYS A 123 29.86 -30.64 -6.83
N VAL A 124 30.49 -29.98 -5.88
CA VAL A 124 29.87 -29.39 -4.69
C VAL A 124 30.04 -27.87 -4.79
N PHE A 125 28.99 -27.13 -4.46
CA PHE A 125 28.99 -25.68 -4.52
C PHE A 125 30.05 -25.08 -3.59
N SER A 126 30.94 -24.30 -4.16
CA SER A 126 31.88 -23.44 -3.46
C SER A 126 31.84 -22.05 -4.09
N GLY A 127 31.84 -21.00 -3.27
CA GLY A 127 31.76 -19.62 -3.75
C GLY A 127 31.20 -18.68 -2.73
N ASP A 128 30.96 -17.47 -3.14
CA ASP A 128 30.46 -16.38 -2.30
C ASP A 128 29.04 -16.01 -2.70
N LYS A 129 28.24 -15.63 -1.71
CA LYS A 129 26.89 -15.14 -1.89
C LYS A 129 26.68 -13.88 -1.09
N GLU A 130 26.17 -12.85 -1.76
CA GLU A 130 25.78 -11.58 -1.17
C GLU A 130 24.30 -11.32 -1.47
N GLU A 131 23.55 -10.93 -0.47
CA GLU A 131 22.21 -10.39 -0.62
C GLU A 131 22.09 -9.08 0.16
N SER A 132 21.71 -8.02 -0.51
CA SER A 132 21.39 -6.75 0.12
C SER A 132 20.01 -6.27 -0.28
N GLY A 133 19.34 -5.51 0.58
CA GLY A 133 18.01 -5.07 0.25
C GLY A 133 17.36 -4.16 1.26
N ASN A 134 16.11 -3.83 0.93
CA ASN A 134 15.27 -2.95 1.72
C ASN A 134 13.97 -3.67 2.10
N ILE A 135 13.57 -3.49 3.35
CA ILE A 135 12.27 -3.93 3.86
C ILE A 135 11.47 -2.70 4.25
N SER A 136 10.27 -2.56 3.70
CA SER A 136 9.31 -1.53 4.06
C SER A 136 8.05 -2.16 4.61
N ARG A 137 7.60 -1.68 5.77
CA ARG A 137 6.35 -2.13 6.38
C ARG A 137 5.55 -0.91 6.82
N VAL A 138 4.28 -0.90 6.46
CA VAL A 138 3.30 0.08 6.92
C VAL A 138 2.16 -0.70 7.56
N GLN A 139 1.77 -0.31 8.75
CA GLN A 139 0.62 -0.87 9.45
C GLN A 139 -0.23 0.28 9.97
N ASP A 140 -1.53 0.22 9.70
CA ASP A 140 -2.49 1.21 10.15
C ASP A 140 -3.62 0.52 10.91
N ILE A 141 -4.06 1.17 11.97
CA ILE A 141 -5.31 0.87 12.65
C ILE A 141 -6.15 2.14 12.53
N GLY A 142 -7.40 2.04 12.10
CA GLY A 142 -8.21 3.22 11.97
C GLY A 142 -9.63 2.99 12.46
N LEU A 143 -10.16 4.01 13.12
CA LEU A 143 -11.57 4.14 13.43
C LEU A 143 -12.10 5.38 12.74
N LYS A 144 -13.13 5.21 11.95
CA LYS A 144 -13.84 6.29 11.25
C LYS A 144 -15.33 6.15 11.51
N THR A 145 -15.99 7.26 11.84
CA THR A 145 -17.44 7.30 12.00
C THR A 145 -17.99 8.50 11.24
N ASP A 146 -18.95 8.25 10.37
CA ASP A 146 -19.66 9.22 9.56
C ASP A 146 -21.15 9.19 9.92
N PHE A 147 -21.79 10.35 9.98
CA PHE A 147 -23.21 10.53 10.19
C PHE A 147 -23.82 11.29 9.02
N TRP A 148 -25.03 10.93 8.65
CA TRP A 148 -25.90 11.61 7.72
C TRP A 148 -27.16 12.01 8.46
N TRP A 149 -27.49 13.28 8.43
CA TRP A 149 -28.63 13.84 9.15
C TRP A 149 -29.43 14.79 8.26
N MET A 150 -30.71 14.56 8.14
CA MET A 150 -31.67 15.39 7.40
C MET A 150 -32.57 16.15 8.38
N PRO A 151 -32.10 17.28 8.99
CA PRO A 151 -32.90 18.05 9.93
C PRO A 151 -34.16 18.67 9.30
N ALA A 152 -34.08 18.94 7.97
CA ALA A 152 -35.17 19.47 7.17
C ALA A 152 -35.06 18.96 5.73
N GLU A 153 -36.12 19.06 4.93
CA GLU A 153 -36.18 18.57 3.55
C GLU A 153 -35.13 19.19 2.60
N LYS A 154 -34.62 20.38 2.96
CA LYS A 154 -33.65 21.12 2.16
C LYS A 154 -32.20 20.97 2.63
N HIS A 155 -31.96 20.22 3.69
CA HIS A 155 -30.66 20.09 4.34
C HIS A 155 -30.27 18.63 4.49
N LEU A 156 -29.05 18.29 4.00
CA LEU A 156 -28.40 17.03 4.29
C LEU A 156 -27.05 17.34 4.95
N VAL A 157 -27.03 17.30 6.26
CA VAL A 157 -25.82 17.51 7.07
C VAL A 157 -25.05 16.20 7.18
N ARG A 158 -23.77 16.24 6.81
CA ARG A 158 -22.82 15.15 7.00
C ARG A 158 -21.75 15.59 7.97
N PHE A 159 -21.45 14.79 8.96
CA PHE A 159 -20.37 15.06 9.89
C PHE A 159 -19.72 13.75 10.35
N GLY A 160 -18.47 13.85 10.75
CA GLY A 160 -17.75 12.65 11.16
C GLY A 160 -16.40 12.96 11.74
N ALA A 161 -15.79 11.89 12.26
CA ALA A 161 -14.43 11.94 12.79
C ALA A 161 -13.68 10.65 12.47
N SER A 162 -12.37 10.76 12.43
CA SER A 162 -11.49 9.59 12.31
C SER A 162 -10.22 9.75 13.13
N VAL A 163 -9.68 8.61 13.56
CA VAL A 163 -8.36 8.49 14.17
C VAL A 163 -7.64 7.31 13.54
N GLN A 164 -6.38 7.52 13.15
CA GLN A 164 -5.58 6.52 12.45
C GLN A 164 -4.13 6.57 12.91
N PRO A 165 -3.72 5.75 13.89
CA PRO A 165 -2.31 5.47 14.16
C PRO A 165 -1.65 4.71 13.01
N HIS A 166 -0.44 5.17 12.66
CA HIS A 166 0.43 4.64 11.63
C HIS A 166 1.72 4.12 12.25
N PHE A 167 2.14 2.95 11.79
CA PHE A 167 3.39 2.30 12.20
C PHE A 167 4.22 2.02 10.95
N TYR A 168 5.33 2.74 10.81
CA TYR A 168 6.25 2.58 9.69
C TYR A 168 7.53 1.90 10.15
N ARG A 169 8.00 0.94 9.36
CA ARG A 169 9.32 0.34 9.51
C ARG A 169 10.03 0.37 8.16
N ALA A 170 11.17 1.01 8.14
CA ALA A 170 12.10 0.96 7.02
C ALA A 170 13.40 0.32 7.50
N GLU A 171 13.89 -0.69 6.79
CA GLU A 171 15.08 -1.44 7.17
C GLU A 171 15.91 -1.71 5.92
N ARG A 172 17.22 -1.53 6.04
CA ARG A 172 18.20 -2.02 5.07
C ARG A 172 18.96 -3.17 5.69
N TYR A 173 19.28 -4.16 4.89
CA TYR A 173 20.09 -5.28 5.31
C TYR A 173 21.11 -5.63 4.23
N ALA A 174 22.22 -6.22 4.65
CA ALA A 174 23.18 -6.87 3.81
C ALA A 174 23.63 -8.16 4.51
N GLU A 175 23.65 -9.25 3.78
CA GLU A 175 24.06 -10.57 4.25
C GLU A 175 25.12 -11.09 3.29
N TYR A 176 26.24 -11.54 3.84
CA TYR A 176 27.31 -12.19 3.12
C TYR A 176 27.55 -13.57 3.68
N SER A 177 27.63 -14.56 2.80
CA SER A 177 27.88 -15.96 3.18
C SER A 177 28.92 -16.55 2.23
N ARG A 178 29.81 -17.35 2.77
CA ARG A 178 30.77 -18.17 2.02
C ARG A 178 30.35 -19.63 2.03
N TYR A 179 30.47 -20.27 0.91
CA TYR A 179 30.22 -21.69 0.73
C TYR A 179 31.52 -22.41 0.41
N VAL A 180 31.84 -23.44 1.21
CA VAL A 180 32.96 -24.34 0.97
C VAL A 180 32.43 -25.76 1.03
N ASP A 181 32.60 -26.52 -0.06
CA ASP A 181 32.13 -27.90 -0.19
C ASP A 181 30.64 -28.09 0.22
N GLY A 182 29.79 -27.14 -0.19
CA GLY A 182 28.35 -27.14 0.11
C GLY A 182 27.95 -26.70 1.50
N ASN A 183 28.91 -26.41 2.37
CA ASN A 183 28.66 -25.94 3.72
C ASN A 183 28.63 -24.39 3.72
N GLU A 184 27.48 -23.81 4.16
CA GLU A 184 27.37 -22.38 4.35
C GLU A 184 28.05 -21.93 5.64
N THR A 185 28.92 -20.95 5.50
CA THR A 185 29.51 -20.23 6.64
C THR A 185 29.03 -18.78 6.55
N PRO A 186 28.08 -18.34 7.36
CA PRO A 186 27.72 -16.92 7.42
C PRO A 186 28.94 -16.12 7.85
N ASP A 187 29.36 -15.15 7.03
CA ASP A 187 30.54 -14.33 7.31
C ASP A 187 30.11 -13.01 7.98
N SER A 188 29.11 -12.33 7.43
CA SER A 188 28.64 -11.09 8.02
C SER A 188 27.16 -10.83 7.73
N THR A 189 26.50 -10.23 8.71
CA THR A 189 25.15 -9.70 8.55
C THR A 189 25.11 -8.30 9.13
N ALA A 190 24.69 -7.32 8.33
CA ALA A 190 24.46 -5.96 8.77
C ALA A 190 23.00 -5.58 8.52
N SER A 191 22.35 -5.03 9.53
CA SER A 191 21.03 -4.45 9.37
C SER A 191 20.96 -3.09 10.05
N ASN A 192 20.30 -2.15 9.39
CA ASN A 192 20.00 -0.84 9.93
C ASN A 192 18.54 -0.50 9.61
N GLY A 193 17.77 -0.18 10.62
CA GLY A 193 16.35 0.10 10.47
C GLY A 193 15.84 1.17 11.39
N ALA A 194 14.83 1.89 10.90
CA ALA A 194 14.12 2.90 11.66
C ALA A 194 12.64 2.55 11.77
N LYS A 195 12.08 2.88 12.93
CA LYS A 195 10.63 2.80 13.19
C LYS A 195 10.12 4.20 13.40
N TYR A 196 9.03 4.51 12.72
CA TYR A 196 8.35 5.79 12.83
C TYR A 196 6.89 5.55 13.22
N TYR A 197 6.38 6.44 14.04
CA TYR A 197 5.01 6.41 14.52
C TYR A 197 4.37 7.77 14.29
N GLY A 198 3.14 7.74 13.84
CA GLY A 198 2.33 8.94 13.72
C GLY A 198 0.88 8.60 13.91
N THR A 199 0.08 9.60 14.28
CA THR A 199 -1.37 9.43 14.41
C THR A 199 -2.04 10.57 13.66
N GLU A 200 -2.93 10.23 12.73
CA GLU A 200 -3.79 11.18 12.05
C GLU A 200 -5.14 11.25 12.76
N PHE A 201 -5.62 12.47 12.94
CA PHE A 201 -6.95 12.79 13.44
C PHE A 201 -7.64 13.65 12.42
N SER A 202 -8.92 13.42 12.19
CA SER A 202 -9.73 14.36 11.43
C SER A 202 -11.15 14.41 11.93
N SER A 203 -11.79 15.57 11.78
CA SER A 203 -13.22 15.75 11.96
C SER A 203 -13.74 16.70 10.89
N TYR A 204 -14.97 16.54 10.50
CA TYR A 204 -15.58 17.38 9.49
C TYR A 204 -17.07 17.56 9.72
N ILE A 205 -17.59 18.64 9.17
CA ILE A 205 -19.00 18.90 9.02
C ILE A 205 -19.23 19.55 7.65
N GLU A 206 -20.26 19.13 6.95
CA GLU A 206 -20.72 19.72 5.71
C GLU A 206 -22.24 19.70 5.62
N ASP A 207 -22.84 20.69 4.95
CA ASP A 207 -24.26 20.74 4.69
C ASP A 207 -24.52 20.92 3.17
N GLU A 208 -25.28 20.00 2.63
CA GLU A 208 -25.82 20.12 1.29
C GLU A 208 -27.21 20.74 1.35
N MET A 209 -27.29 22.00 0.91
CA MET A 209 -28.47 22.86 1.01
C MET A 209 -29.14 23.04 -0.35
N LYS A 210 -30.42 22.76 -0.44
CA LYS A 210 -31.26 23.15 -1.60
C LYS A 210 -31.74 24.57 -1.37
N LEU A 211 -31.01 25.58 -1.91
CA LEU A 211 -31.34 27.01 -1.72
C LEU A 211 -32.61 27.38 -2.47
N THR A 212 -32.74 26.89 -3.70
CA THR A 212 -33.93 27.06 -4.56
C THR A 212 -34.22 25.78 -5.34
N GLY A 213 -35.26 25.79 -6.19
CA GLY A 213 -35.52 24.65 -7.10
C GLY A 213 -34.45 24.42 -8.18
N TRP A 214 -33.58 25.41 -8.43
CA TRP A 214 -32.55 25.37 -9.46
C TRP A 214 -31.13 25.61 -8.94
N MET A 215 -30.95 25.82 -7.62
CA MET A 215 -29.67 26.13 -7.02
C MET A 215 -29.46 25.33 -5.73
N SER A 216 -28.32 24.62 -5.63
CA SER A 216 -27.85 23.93 -4.43
C SER A 216 -26.44 24.35 -4.05
N LEU A 217 -26.16 24.41 -2.77
CA LEU A 217 -24.86 24.70 -2.19
C LEU A 217 -24.47 23.55 -1.28
N ASN A 218 -23.26 22.99 -1.48
CA ASN A 218 -22.61 22.16 -0.50
C ASN A 218 -21.48 22.97 0.12
N ALA A 219 -21.50 23.18 1.43
CA ALA A 219 -20.46 23.90 2.16
C ALA A 219 -20.01 23.08 3.37
N GLY A 220 -18.72 23.02 3.60
CA GLY A 220 -18.17 22.25 4.69
C GLY A 220 -16.80 22.70 5.14
N LEU A 221 -16.43 22.21 6.30
CA LEU A 221 -15.14 22.43 6.94
C LEU A 221 -14.61 21.12 7.49
N ARG A 222 -13.35 20.81 7.21
CA ARG A 222 -12.63 19.71 7.82
C ARG A 222 -11.45 20.27 8.61
N TYR A 223 -11.25 19.71 9.78
CA TYR A 223 -10.02 19.86 10.57
C TYR A 223 -9.25 18.57 10.49
N SER A 224 -7.96 18.66 10.14
CA SER A 224 -7.04 17.53 10.11
C SER A 224 -5.83 17.84 10.98
N ALA A 225 -5.35 16.84 11.72
CA ALA A 225 -4.14 16.94 12.54
C ALA A 225 -3.32 15.67 12.44
N TYR A 226 -2.00 15.82 12.45
CA TYR A 226 -1.04 14.72 12.46
C TYR A 226 -0.05 14.89 13.59
N GLN A 227 0.02 13.90 14.47
CA GLN A 227 0.96 13.88 15.58
C GLN A 227 2.08 12.89 15.28
N THR A 228 3.34 13.33 15.43
CA THR A 228 4.53 12.47 15.39
C THR A 228 5.53 12.94 16.46
N GLY A 229 5.90 12.01 17.33
CA GLY A 229 6.68 12.34 18.52
C GLY A 229 5.98 13.38 19.39
N ARG A 230 6.66 14.53 19.60
CA ARG A 230 6.11 15.68 20.37
C ARG A 230 5.51 16.78 19.47
N LYS A 231 5.55 16.62 18.15
CA LYS A 231 5.05 17.63 17.21
C LYS A 231 3.65 17.28 16.73
N VAL A 232 2.82 18.31 16.59
CA VAL A 232 1.50 18.23 15.99
C VAL A 232 1.44 19.21 14.84
N TYR A 233 1.06 18.74 13.69
CA TYR A 233 0.75 19.51 12.49
C TYR A 233 -0.75 19.51 12.33
N HIS A 234 -1.34 20.61 11.91
CA HIS A 234 -2.78 20.71 11.75
C HIS A 234 -3.14 21.57 10.54
N SER A 235 -4.32 21.37 10.01
CA SER A 235 -4.86 22.11 8.88
C SER A 235 -6.37 22.27 9.03
N LEU A 236 -6.86 23.41 8.54
CA LEU A 236 -8.26 23.69 8.36
C LEU A 236 -8.56 23.68 6.85
N GLU A 237 -9.53 22.87 6.43
CA GLU A 237 -9.76 22.53 5.03
C GLU A 237 -11.21 22.92 4.63
N PRO A 238 -11.44 24.19 4.28
CA PRO A 238 -12.75 24.64 3.79
C PRO A 238 -13.04 24.04 2.41
N ARG A 239 -14.32 23.77 2.18
CA ARG A 239 -14.83 23.33 0.88
C ARG A 239 -16.19 23.95 0.60
N ALA A 240 -16.43 24.29 -0.65
CA ALA A 240 -17.73 24.76 -1.12
C ALA A 240 -17.94 24.33 -2.56
N ALA A 241 -19.16 23.95 -2.91
CA ALA A 241 -19.57 23.64 -4.26
C ALA A 241 -20.97 24.21 -4.51
N LEU A 242 -21.11 25.02 -5.54
CA LEU A 242 -22.37 25.61 -5.96
C LEU A 242 -22.80 24.97 -7.28
N THR A 243 -24.03 24.52 -7.35
CA THR A 243 -24.61 23.89 -8.54
C THR A 243 -25.84 24.68 -8.97
N PHE A 244 -25.90 25.02 -10.27
CA PHE A 244 -27.02 25.69 -10.91
C PHE A 244 -27.60 24.75 -11.97
N SER A 245 -28.83 24.30 -11.78
CA SER A 245 -29.60 23.55 -12.78
C SER A 245 -30.31 24.52 -13.70
N VAL A 246 -29.61 24.94 -14.76
CA VAL A 246 -30.09 25.95 -15.70
C VAL A 246 -31.09 25.39 -16.72
N HIS A 247 -31.10 24.09 -16.91
CA HIS A 247 -32.04 23.35 -17.75
C HIS A 247 -32.19 21.94 -17.21
N PRO A 248 -33.30 21.21 -17.42
CA PRO A 248 -33.47 19.82 -16.94
C PRO A 248 -32.34 18.84 -17.36
N SER A 249 -31.59 19.21 -18.42
CA SER A 249 -30.47 18.41 -18.94
C SER A 249 -29.10 19.12 -18.80
N VAL A 250 -29.01 20.25 -18.08
CA VAL A 250 -27.78 21.06 -18.01
C VAL A 250 -27.58 21.62 -16.61
N ASP A 251 -26.51 21.17 -15.95
CA ASP A 251 -26.02 21.71 -14.68
C ASP A 251 -24.69 22.44 -14.89
N ILE A 252 -24.55 23.61 -14.27
CA ILE A 252 -23.29 24.34 -14.15
C ILE A 252 -22.83 24.21 -12.70
N ARG A 253 -21.57 23.80 -12.50
CA ARG A 253 -21.00 23.60 -11.16
C ARG A 253 -19.70 24.39 -11.02
N ALA A 254 -19.57 25.10 -9.90
CA ALA A 254 -18.33 25.73 -9.44
C ALA A 254 -17.97 25.18 -8.07
N SER A 255 -16.68 24.85 -7.86
CA SER A 255 -16.24 24.33 -6.56
C SER A 255 -14.86 24.86 -6.16
N TYR A 256 -14.67 24.98 -4.86
CA TYR A 256 -13.41 25.26 -4.20
C TYR A 256 -13.19 24.24 -3.09
N SER A 257 -11.96 23.76 -2.94
CA SER A 257 -11.57 22.92 -1.81
C SER A 257 -10.10 23.11 -1.48
N GLU A 258 -9.79 23.16 -0.19
CA GLU A 258 -8.45 23.08 0.36
C GLU A 258 -8.24 21.71 0.96
N MET A 259 -7.08 21.10 0.74
CA MET A 259 -6.73 19.77 1.24
C MET A 259 -5.27 19.75 1.67
N SER A 260 -4.98 19.06 2.77
CA SER A 260 -3.64 18.87 3.30
C SER A 260 -3.29 17.41 3.38
N GLN A 261 -2.03 17.10 3.10
CA GLN A 261 -1.47 15.76 3.25
C GLN A 261 -0.20 15.86 4.11
N PHE A 262 -0.16 15.12 5.21
CA PHE A 262 0.95 15.15 6.16
C PHE A 262 2.03 14.11 5.85
N ASN A 263 1.68 13.03 5.16
CA ASN A 263 2.57 11.93 4.83
C ASN A 263 2.82 11.86 3.33
N HIS A 264 4.10 11.84 2.94
CA HIS A 264 4.52 11.68 1.56
C HIS A 264 5.48 10.50 1.46
N GLN A 265 5.25 9.64 0.47
CA GLN A 265 6.26 8.66 0.10
C GLN A 265 7.37 9.36 -0.66
N VAL A 266 8.56 9.38 -0.09
CA VAL A 266 9.76 9.87 -0.77
C VAL A 266 10.46 8.66 -1.37
N SER A 267 10.49 8.56 -2.70
CA SER A 267 11.36 7.60 -3.39
C SER A 267 12.76 8.19 -3.48
N SER A 268 13.73 7.53 -2.87
CA SER A 268 15.14 7.87 -3.07
C SER A 268 15.60 7.24 -4.39
N VAL A 269 16.00 8.06 -5.35
CA VAL A 269 16.58 7.63 -6.63
C VAL A 269 18.04 7.14 -6.43
N TYR A 270 18.62 7.40 -5.27
CA TYR A 270 19.97 6.99 -4.90
C TYR A 270 19.89 5.83 -3.88
N MET A 271 19.58 4.66 -4.38
CA MET A 271 19.78 3.39 -3.67
C MET A 271 20.72 2.51 -4.46
#